data_c802f50e0ac785ac6fd209cbebfdc94b
#
_entry.id   c802f50e0ac785ac6fd209cbebfdc94b
#
_cell.length_a   1.000
_cell.length_b   1.000
_cell.length_c   1.000
_cell.angle_alpha   90.00
_cell.angle_beta   90.00
_cell.angle_gamma   90.00
#
_symmetry.space_group_name_H-M   'P 1'
#
loop_
_entity.id
_entity.type
_entity.pdbx_description
1 polymer ?
#
loop_
_entity_poly.entity_id
_entity_poly.type
_entity_poly.pdbx_seq_one_letter_code
_entity_poly.pdbx_strand_id
1 'polypeptide(L)'
;PTDIEDLSKDSKVKVVKGPGGEERFIAFNFKIQPYGESQPDADANKAKAVRQAVANLIDRDELSKKVYKGTYTPMYSFIPDGLSGHDDTLKATYGDGEGKPDAAKAKKVLEDAGVSTPVDLKLQYNGDHYGSSSADEYAAIKSQLEADGLFKVDLQQTEWTQYNKERVVTEDSDGSYPVYQLGWFPDYSDPDNYLSPFF
;
A
#
# COMPACT_ATOMS: atom_id res chain seq x y z
N PRO A 1 -10.40 1.46 15.25
CA PRO A 1 -11.75 1.56 14.63
C PRO A 1 -12.88 1.14 15.57
N THR A 2 -12.73 0.02 16.30
CA THR A 2 -13.74 -0.52 17.24
C THR A 2 -14.08 0.45 18.34
N ASP A 3 -13.11 1.06 18.98
CA ASP A 3 -13.32 2.03 20.06
C ASP A 3 -14.13 3.24 19.61
N ILE A 4 -13.87 3.73 18.37
CA ILE A 4 -14.63 4.84 17.78
C ILE A 4 -16.09 4.44 17.54
N GLU A 5 -16.33 3.21 17.06
CA GLU A 5 -17.67 2.70 16.84
C GLU A 5 -18.44 2.59 18.15
N ASP A 6 -17.82 2.08 19.21
CA ASP A 6 -18.45 1.91 20.51
C ASP A 6 -18.68 3.26 21.19
N LEU A 7 -17.71 4.17 21.16
CA LEU A 7 -17.87 5.53 21.68
C LEU A 7 -18.96 6.32 20.94
N SER A 8 -19.16 6.08 19.65
CA SER A 8 -20.21 6.73 18.86
C SER A 8 -21.62 6.32 19.28
N LYS A 9 -21.77 5.20 19.98
CA LYS A 9 -23.06 4.71 20.53
C LYS A 9 -23.37 5.31 21.92
N ASP A 10 -22.38 5.87 22.60
CA ASP A 10 -22.57 6.47 23.93
C ASP A 10 -23.12 7.89 23.79
N SER A 11 -24.35 8.12 24.25
CA SER A 11 -25.01 9.43 24.22
C SER A 11 -24.32 10.53 25.02
N LYS A 12 -23.39 10.19 25.90
CA LYS A 12 -22.59 11.12 26.71
C LYS A 12 -21.30 11.57 26.03
N VAL A 13 -20.94 10.94 24.91
CA VAL A 13 -19.70 11.19 24.18
C VAL A 13 -20.02 11.77 22.82
N LYS A 14 -19.33 12.84 22.44
CA LYS A 14 -19.34 13.37 21.07
C LYS A 14 -18.02 12.99 20.39
N VAL A 15 -18.10 12.07 19.45
CA VAL A 15 -16.95 11.72 18.61
C VAL A 15 -16.80 12.77 17.49
N VAL A 16 -15.65 13.42 17.43
CA VAL A 16 -15.28 14.37 16.38
C VAL A 16 -14.13 13.76 15.60
N LYS A 17 -14.30 13.59 14.28
CA LYS A 17 -13.26 13.12 13.36
C LYS A 17 -12.72 14.32 12.58
N GLY A 18 -11.41 14.34 12.37
CA GLY A 18 -10.73 15.34 11.55
C GLY A 18 -9.68 14.68 10.67
N PRO A 19 -9.10 15.41 9.70
CA PRO A 19 -8.00 14.90 8.90
C PRO A 19 -6.82 14.56 9.81
N GLY A 20 -6.21 13.40 9.59
CA GLY A 20 -5.01 12.94 10.27
C GLY A 20 -3.79 13.06 9.36
N GLY A 21 -2.60 13.06 9.97
CA GLY A 21 -1.34 13.09 9.23
C GLY A 21 -0.72 11.72 8.99
N GLU A 22 -1.24 10.66 9.59
CA GLU A 22 -0.75 9.30 9.36
C GLU A 22 -1.13 8.82 7.96
N GLU A 23 -0.17 8.27 7.24
CA GLU A 23 -0.41 7.60 5.97
C GLU A 23 0.09 6.16 6.00
N ARG A 24 -0.51 5.29 5.17
CA ARG A 24 -0.11 3.89 4.98
C ARG A 24 -0.10 3.55 3.51
N PHE A 25 0.92 2.82 3.10
CA PHE A 25 1.13 2.47 1.70
C PHE A 25 1.87 1.13 1.55
N ILE A 26 1.83 0.60 0.34
CA ILE A 26 2.64 -0.54 -0.07
C ILE A 26 3.93 0.00 -0.66
N ALA A 27 5.06 -0.38 -0.09
CA ALA A 27 6.38 -0.07 -0.60
C ALA A 27 6.93 -1.22 -1.45
N PHE A 28 7.64 -0.87 -2.51
CA PHE A 28 8.35 -1.82 -3.37
C PHE A 28 9.86 -1.61 -3.20
N ASN A 29 10.56 -2.67 -2.85
CA ASN A 29 12.01 -2.66 -2.82
C ASN A 29 12.56 -2.82 -4.24
N PHE A 30 13.10 -1.78 -4.81
CA PHE A 30 13.55 -1.76 -6.20
C PHE A 30 14.68 -2.77 -6.51
N LYS A 31 15.42 -3.21 -5.48
CA LYS A 31 16.46 -4.23 -5.64
C LYS A 31 15.87 -5.62 -5.87
N ILE A 32 14.88 -6.01 -5.06
CA ILE A 32 14.40 -7.40 -4.98
C ILE A 32 12.90 -7.60 -5.27
N GLN A 33 12.14 -6.57 -5.64
CA GLN A 33 10.78 -6.71 -6.18
C GLN A 33 10.80 -7.63 -7.43
N PRO A 34 9.63 -8.12 -7.90
CA PRO A 34 9.61 -8.83 -9.20
C PRO A 34 10.27 -7.99 -10.29
N TYR A 35 11.24 -8.58 -11.00
CA TYR A 35 12.10 -7.89 -11.99
C TYR A 35 12.96 -6.76 -11.42
N GLY A 36 13.23 -6.76 -10.11
CA GLY A 36 14.08 -5.76 -9.45
C GLY A 36 15.54 -5.84 -9.88
N GLU A 37 16.29 -4.78 -9.57
CA GLU A 37 17.67 -4.58 -10.05
C GLU A 37 18.64 -5.72 -9.74
N SER A 38 18.46 -6.40 -8.60
CA SER A 38 19.30 -7.53 -8.16
C SER A 38 18.74 -8.91 -8.55
N GLN A 39 17.61 -8.96 -9.27
CA GLN A 39 17.04 -10.23 -9.71
C GLN A 39 17.71 -10.73 -10.99
N PRO A 40 17.81 -12.05 -11.20
CA PRO A 40 18.38 -12.62 -12.43
C PRO A 40 17.66 -12.20 -13.71
N ASP A 41 16.38 -11.88 -13.59
CA ASP A 41 15.49 -11.41 -14.68
C ASP A 41 15.18 -9.92 -14.60
N ALA A 42 16.08 -9.12 -14.05
CA ALA A 42 15.94 -7.69 -13.84
C ALA A 42 15.48 -6.97 -15.13
N ASP A 43 14.37 -6.24 -15.02
CA ASP A 43 13.80 -5.44 -16.11
C ASP A 43 12.98 -4.28 -15.54
N ALA A 44 13.45 -3.06 -15.69
CA ALA A 44 12.83 -1.87 -15.12
C ALA A 44 11.40 -1.62 -15.65
N ASN A 45 11.12 -1.98 -16.94
CA ASN A 45 9.80 -1.81 -17.52
C ASN A 45 8.81 -2.84 -16.95
N LYS A 46 9.23 -4.09 -16.81
CA LYS A 46 8.43 -5.14 -16.18
C LYS A 46 8.18 -4.84 -14.71
N ALA A 47 9.20 -4.43 -13.96
CA ALA A 47 9.07 -4.02 -12.57
C ALA A 47 8.07 -2.86 -12.39
N LYS A 48 8.13 -1.85 -13.28
CA LYS A 48 7.16 -0.75 -13.30
C LYS A 48 5.75 -1.25 -13.61
N ALA A 49 5.58 -2.13 -14.58
CA ALA A 49 4.29 -2.70 -14.95
C ALA A 49 3.66 -3.47 -13.78
N VAL A 50 4.44 -4.23 -13.01
CA VAL A 50 3.96 -4.93 -11.81
C VAL A 50 3.43 -3.93 -10.77
N ARG A 51 4.16 -2.85 -10.47
CA ARG A 51 3.70 -1.81 -9.55
C ARG A 51 2.41 -1.13 -10.03
N GLN A 52 2.31 -0.82 -11.31
CA GLN A 52 1.12 -0.22 -11.92
C GLN A 52 -0.08 -1.17 -11.89
N ALA A 53 0.14 -2.48 -12.13
CA ALA A 53 -0.91 -3.48 -12.04
C ALA A 53 -1.45 -3.60 -10.61
N VAL A 54 -0.58 -3.62 -9.59
CA VAL A 54 -1.00 -3.58 -8.19
C VAL A 54 -1.84 -2.33 -7.90
N ALA A 55 -1.39 -1.15 -8.34
CA ALA A 55 -2.12 0.11 -8.14
C ALA A 55 -3.50 0.11 -8.82
N ASN A 56 -3.66 -0.59 -9.96
CA ASN A 56 -4.95 -0.73 -10.65
C ASN A 56 -5.93 -1.70 -9.98
N LEU A 57 -5.45 -2.61 -9.11
CA LEU A 57 -6.27 -3.66 -8.51
C LEU A 57 -6.72 -3.35 -7.08
N ILE A 58 -6.09 -2.43 -6.37
CA ILE A 58 -6.43 -2.12 -4.97
C ILE A 58 -7.70 -1.26 -4.88
N ASP A 59 -8.76 -1.82 -4.29
CA ASP A 59 -9.97 -1.08 -3.89
C ASP A 59 -9.74 -0.41 -2.52
N ARG A 60 -9.23 0.81 -2.54
CA ARG A 60 -8.96 1.61 -1.34
C ARG A 60 -10.23 1.95 -0.57
N ASP A 61 -11.34 2.15 -1.27
CA ASP A 61 -12.66 2.41 -0.69
C ASP A 61 -13.16 1.20 0.12
N GLU A 62 -12.97 0.00 -0.42
CA GLU A 62 -13.34 -1.23 0.28
C GLU A 62 -12.51 -1.40 1.56
N LEU A 63 -11.20 -1.19 1.50
CA LEU A 63 -10.31 -1.23 2.67
C LEU A 63 -10.76 -0.22 3.72
N SER A 64 -11.00 1.04 3.32
CA SER A 64 -11.49 2.08 4.21
C SER A 64 -12.80 1.66 4.91
N LYS A 65 -13.77 1.16 4.16
CA LYS A 65 -15.10 0.84 4.70
C LYS A 65 -15.12 -0.45 5.50
N LYS A 66 -14.52 -1.52 4.99
CA LYS A 66 -14.62 -2.86 5.61
C LYS A 66 -13.62 -3.08 6.74
N VAL A 67 -12.37 -2.65 6.55
CA VAL A 67 -11.30 -2.83 7.53
C VAL A 67 -11.29 -1.69 8.54
N TYR A 68 -11.26 -0.47 8.05
CA TYR A 68 -11.06 0.73 8.89
C TYR A 68 -12.35 1.42 9.35
N LYS A 69 -13.52 0.91 8.95
CA LYS A 69 -14.83 1.47 9.34
C LYS A 69 -14.96 2.98 9.05
N GLY A 70 -14.34 3.44 7.97
CA GLY A 70 -14.33 4.83 7.56
C GLY A 70 -13.50 5.77 8.45
N THR A 71 -12.56 5.23 9.22
CA THR A 71 -11.63 6.03 10.02
C THR A 71 -10.36 6.41 9.25
N TYR A 72 -10.08 5.73 8.14
CA TYR A 72 -9.06 6.07 7.15
C TYR A 72 -9.72 6.42 5.83
N THR A 73 -9.18 7.40 5.11
CA THR A 73 -9.64 7.81 3.78
C THR A 73 -8.70 7.27 2.71
N PRO A 74 -9.23 6.86 1.53
CA PRO A 74 -8.39 6.55 0.38
C PRO A 74 -7.48 7.70 0.02
N MET A 75 -6.22 7.42 -0.28
CA MET A 75 -5.21 8.40 -0.65
C MET A 75 -4.68 8.12 -2.05
N TYR A 76 -4.55 9.19 -2.85
CA TYR A 76 -4.02 9.15 -4.22
C TYR A 76 -2.85 10.12 -4.42
N SER A 77 -2.48 10.84 -3.37
CA SER A 77 -1.30 11.69 -3.29
C SER A 77 -0.40 11.18 -2.17
N PHE A 78 0.92 11.36 -2.29
CA PHE A 78 1.85 11.07 -1.20
C PHE A 78 1.85 12.18 -0.13
N ILE A 79 1.21 13.30 -0.42
CA ILE A 79 0.98 14.39 0.53
C ILE A 79 -0.48 14.30 0.98
N PRO A 80 -0.77 14.19 2.30
CA PRO A 80 -2.13 14.12 2.81
C PRO A 80 -2.99 15.32 2.44
N ASP A 81 -4.31 15.09 2.38
CA ASP A 81 -5.30 16.16 2.15
C ASP A 81 -5.16 17.26 3.21
N GLY A 82 -5.32 18.50 2.76
CA GLY A 82 -5.19 19.70 3.59
C GLY A 82 -3.78 20.28 3.67
N LEU A 83 -2.76 19.62 3.13
CA LEU A 83 -1.41 20.18 3.01
C LEU A 83 -1.16 20.74 1.60
N SER A 84 -0.27 21.73 1.52
CA SER A 84 0.18 22.30 0.24
C SER A 84 0.87 21.22 -0.60
N GLY A 85 0.57 21.17 -1.90
CA GLY A 85 1.14 20.16 -2.81
C GLY A 85 0.37 18.84 -2.85
N HIS A 86 -0.73 18.68 -2.10
CA HIS A 86 -1.65 17.57 -2.29
C HIS A 86 -2.18 17.53 -3.73
N ASP A 87 -2.18 16.34 -4.35
CA ASP A 87 -2.61 16.17 -5.73
C ASP A 87 -3.22 14.76 -5.94
N ASP A 88 -4.50 14.72 -6.25
CA ASP A 88 -5.26 13.50 -6.50
C ASP A 88 -5.23 13.02 -7.97
N THR A 89 -4.37 13.54 -8.82
CA THR A 89 -4.33 13.17 -10.25
C THR A 89 -4.10 11.68 -10.48
N LEU A 90 -3.42 10.99 -9.56
CA LEU A 90 -3.23 9.54 -9.63
C LEU A 90 -4.54 8.75 -9.50
N LYS A 91 -5.60 9.33 -8.95
CA LYS A 91 -6.93 8.73 -8.94
C LYS A 91 -7.43 8.48 -10.36
N ALA A 92 -7.30 9.46 -11.24
CA ALA A 92 -7.67 9.32 -12.65
C ALA A 92 -6.73 8.41 -13.44
N THR A 93 -5.51 8.17 -12.95
CA THR A 93 -4.49 7.38 -13.62
C THR A 93 -4.68 5.88 -13.39
N TYR A 94 -5.07 5.46 -12.19
CA TYR A 94 -5.17 4.06 -11.81
C TYR A 94 -6.61 3.61 -11.58
N GLY A 95 -6.82 2.29 -11.71
CA GLY A 95 -8.15 1.72 -11.69
C GLY A 95 -9.01 2.25 -12.82
N ASP A 96 -10.31 2.36 -12.56
CA ASP A 96 -11.30 2.93 -13.51
C ASP A 96 -11.22 4.46 -13.64
N GLY A 97 -10.34 5.11 -12.90
CA GLY A 97 -10.21 6.57 -12.83
C GLY A 97 -11.16 7.23 -11.83
N GLU A 98 -12.09 6.48 -11.23
CA GLU A 98 -13.07 6.95 -10.26
C GLU A 98 -12.86 6.35 -8.86
N GLY A 99 -11.77 5.57 -8.69
CA GLY A 99 -11.37 5.00 -7.41
C GLY A 99 -11.74 3.53 -7.23
N LYS A 100 -12.19 2.84 -8.30
CA LYS A 100 -12.43 1.41 -8.29
C LYS A 100 -11.33 0.64 -9.02
N PRO A 101 -11.10 -0.63 -8.68
CA PRO A 101 -10.13 -1.45 -9.39
C PRO A 101 -10.55 -1.67 -10.85
N ASP A 102 -9.53 -1.85 -11.71
CA ASP A 102 -9.71 -2.21 -13.12
C ASP A 102 -8.75 -3.35 -13.50
N ALA A 103 -9.27 -4.57 -13.45
CA ALA A 103 -8.50 -5.78 -13.77
C ALA A 103 -8.11 -5.85 -15.26
N ALA A 104 -8.92 -5.33 -16.16
CA ALA A 104 -8.60 -5.32 -17.59
C ALA A 104 -7.41 -4.41 -17.87
N LYS A 105 -7.37 -3.24 -17.22
CA LYS A 105 -6.25 -2.31 -17.31
C LYS A 105 -4.97 -2.88 -16.65
N ALA A 106 -5.10 -3.53 -15.49
CA ALA A 106 -3.99 -4.21 -14.83
C ALA A 106 -3.39 -5.32 -15.72
N LYS A 107 -4.26 -6.15 -16.30
CA LYS A 107 -3.85 -7.21 -17.25
C LYS A 107 -3.12 -6.62 -18.45
N LYS A 108 -3.70 -5.60 -19.07
CA LYS A 108 -3.10 -4.95 -20.25
C LYS A 108 -1.72 -4.38 -19.95
N VAL A 109 -1.52 -3.74 -18.81
CA VAL A 109 -0.21 -3.18 -18.41
C VAL A 109 0.85 -4.29 -18.30
N LEU A 110 0.49 -5.45 -17.74
CA LEU A 110 1.40 -6.60 -17.62
C LEU A 110 1.71 -7.20 -19.01
N GLU A 111 0.68 -7.40 -19.85
CA GLU A 111 0.83 -7.95 -21.20
C GLU A 111 1.70 -7.05 -22.09
N ASP A 112 1.46 -5.74 -22.10
CA ASP A 112 2.22 -4.76 -22.88
C ASP A 112 3.71 -4.73 -22.49
N ALA A 113 4.03 -5.04 -21.23
CA ALA A 113 5.40 -5.14 -20.74
C ALA A 113 6.01 -6.56 -20.92
N GLY A 114 5.25 -7.53 -21.42
CA GLY A 114 5.71 -8.92 -21.55
C GLY A 114 5.90 -9.63 -20.21
N VAL A 115 5.08 -9.29 -19.22
CA VAL A 115 5.06 -9.96 -17.90
C VAL A 115 4.13 -11.16 -17.95
N SER A 116 4.65 -12.35 -17.62
CA SER A 116 3.84 -13.55 -17.50
C SER A 116 3.01 -13.54 -16.22
N THR A 117 1.77 -14.01 -16.30
CA THR A 117 0.84 -14.12 -15.17
C THR A 117 0.53 -15.59 -14.85
N PRO A 118 0.23 -15.93 -13.56
CA PRO A 118 0.26 -15.03 -12.42
C PRO A 118 1.67 -14.59 -12.04
N VAL A 119 1.80 -13.34 -11.57
CA VAL A 119 3.05 -12.85 -10.96
C VAL A 119 3.13 -13.35 -9.52
N ASP A 120 4.19 -14.06 -9.17
CA ASP A 120 4.48 -14.42 -7.77
C ASP A 120 4.89 -13.16 -7.01
N LEU A 121 4.13 -12.80 -5.95
CA LEU A 121 4.35 -11.60 -5.16
C LEU A 121 4.50 -11.96 -3.69
N LYS A 122 5.72 -11.83 -3.15
CA LYS A 122 5.93 -11.90 -1.70
C LYS A 122 5.56 -10.55 -1.09
N LEU A 123 4.55 -10.56 -0.22
CA LEU A 123 4.00 -9.37 0.42
C LEU A 123 4.14 -9.50 1.93
N GLN A 124 4.88 -8.59 2.53
CA GLN A 124 5.16 -8.59 3.97
C GLN A 124 4.37 -7.49 4.67
N TYR A 125 3.81 -7.80 5.85
CA TYR A 125 3.17 -6.80 6.70
C TYR A 125 3.58 -6.94 8.15
N ASN A 126 3.31 -5.90 8.92
CA ASN A 126 3.54 -5.85 10.36
C ASN A 126 2.21 -5.74 11.12
N GLY A 127 2.01 -6.57 12.13
CA GLY A 127 0.74 -6.69 12.85
C GLY A 127 0.71 -6.00 14.21
N ASP A 128 1.86 -5.58 14.73
CA ASP A 128 1.99 -4.98 16.07
C ASP A 128 2.20 -3.45 16.03
N HIS A 129 3.06 -2.93 15.16
CA HIS A 129 3.36 -1.51 15.07
C HIS A 129 2.24 -0.69 14.42
N TYR A 130 1.73 -1.17 13.28
CA TYR A 130 0.64 -0.49 12.55
C TYR A 130 -0.76 -0.86 13.04
N GLY A 131 -0.86 -1.66 14.11
CA GLY A 131 -2.10 -2.05 14.77
C GLY A 131 -2.72 -3.33 14.22
N SER A 132 -3.67 -3.88 14.99
CA SER A 132 -4.30 -5.17 14.74
C SER A 132 -5.08 -5.26 13.42
N SER A 133 -5.51 -4.13 12.86
CA SER A 133 -6.21 -4.09 11.57
C SER A 133 -5.32 -4.43 10.38
N SER A 134 -3.99 -4.43 10.52
CA SER A 134 -3.06 -4.74 9.43
C SER A 134 -3.25 -6.15 8.88
N ALA A 135 -3.58 -7.12 9.73
CA ALA A 135 -3.83 -8.50 9.28
C ALA A 135 -5.05 -8.57 8.34
N ASP A 136 -6.15 -7.93 8.72
CA ASP A 136 -7.38 -7.88 7.91
C ASP A 136 -7.16 -7.06 6.63
N GLU A 137 -6.42 -5.94 6.72
CA GLU A 137 -6.07 -5.12 5.56
C GLU A 137 -5.28 -5.92 4.53
N TYR A 138 -4.21 -6.59 4.96
CA TYR A 138 -3.33 -7.30 4.02
C TYR A 138 -3.95 -8.62 3.53
N ALA A 139 -4.83 -9.26 4.30
CA ALA A 139 -5.66 -10.36 3.82
C ALA A 139 -6.64 -9.88 2.72
N ALA A 140 -7.25 -8.72 2.88
CA ALA A 140 -8.12 -8.13 1.87
C ALA A 140 -7.33 -7.73 0.61
N ILE A 141 -6.17 -7.08 0.76
CA ILE A 141 -5.25 -6.75 -0.34
C ILE A 141 -4.87 -8.01 -1.13
N LYS A 142 -4.45 -9.08 -0.43
CA LYS A 142 -4.17 -10.38 -1.08
C LYS A 142 -5.35 -10.85 -1.91
N SER A 143 -6.54 -10.83 -1.33
CA SER A 143 -7.76 -11.29 -2.03
C SER A 143 -8.05 -10.44 -3.28
N GLN A 144 -7.87 -9.13 -3.22
CA GLN A 144 -8.04 -8.23 -4.35
C GLN A 144 -7.02 -8.49 -5.46
N LEU A 145 -5.76 -8.71 -5.12
CA LEU A 145 -4.70 -8.98 -6.09
C LEU A 145 -4.85 -10.33 -6.79
N GLU A 146 -5.40 -11.34 -6.09
CA GLU A 146 -5.59 -12.70 -6.61
C GLU A 146 -6.91 -12.90 -7.37
N ALA A 147 -7.88 -12.00 -7.22
CA ALA A 147 -9.26 -12.17 -7.70
C ALA A 147 -9.36 -12.49 -9.20
N ASP A 148 -8.50 -11.90 -10.03
CA ASP A 148 -8.51 -12.06 -11.47
C ASP A 148 -7.37 -12.95 -11.99
N GLY A 149 -6.67 -13.66 -11.09
CA GLY A 149 -5.58 -14.57 -11.44
C GLY A 149 -4.31 -13.91 -11.99
N LEU A 150 -4.17 -12.59 -11.83
CA LEU A 150 -2.99 -11.85 -12.29
C LEU A 150 -1.81 -11.97 -11.32
N PHE A 151 -2.09 -12.21 -10.05
CA PHE A 151 -1.10 -12.38 -9.00
C PHE A 151 -1.32 -13.66 -8.22
N LYS A 152 -0.23 -14.18 -7.66
CA LYS A 152 -0.21 -15.19 -6.62
C LYS A 152 0.57 -14.62 -5.44
N VAL A 153 -0.12 -14.33 -4.34
CA VAL A 153 0.44 -13.58 -3.21
C VAL A 153 0.85 -14.53 -2.08
N ASP A 154 2.14 -14.53 -1.78
CA ASP A 154 2.68 -15.11 -0.56
C ASP A 154 2.70 -14.03 0.53
N LEU A 155 1.68 -14.06 1.41
CA LEU A 155 1.47 -13.07 2.46
C LEU A 155 2.13 -13.54 3.76
N GLN A 156 3.04 -12.73 4.31
CA GLN A 156 3.79 -13.04 5.52
C GLN A 156 3.74 -11.89 6.52
N GLN A 157 3.83 -12.22 7.82
CA GLN A 157 3.88 -11.29 8.92
C GLN A 157 5.20 -11.40 9.68
N THR A 158 5.75 -10.25 10.08
CA THR A 158 6.91 -10.18 10.98
C THR A 158 6.66 -9.13 12.05
N GLU A 159 7.15 -9.37 13.28
CA GLU A 159 7.10 -8.39 14.36
C GLU A 159 7.99 -7.18 14.07
N TRP A 160 7.70 -6.01 14.68
CA TRP A 160 8.28 -4.73 14.29
C TRP A 160 9.80 -4.66 14.39
N THR A 161 10.39 -5.20 15.44
CA THR A 161 11.83 -5.11 15.65
C THR A 161 12.62 -5.80 14.53
N GLN A 162 12.18 -6.99 14.13
CA GLN A 162 12.75 -7.74 13.02
C GLN A 162 12.39 -7.09 11.68
N TYR A 163 11.11 -6.71 11.51
CA TYR A 163 10.59 -6.04 10.32
C TYR A 163 11.42 -4.83 9.94
N ASN A 164 11.70 -3.96 10.94
CA ASN A 164 12.42 -2.72 10.72
C ASN A 164 13.90 -2.92 10.33
N LYS A 165 14.49 -4.04 10.72
CA LYS A 165 15.86 -4.41 10.31
C LYS A 165 15.88 -5.02 8.90
N GLU A 166 14.95 -5.92 8.63
CA GLU A 166 14.95 -6.72 7.40
C GLU A 166 14.46 -5.98 6.17
N ARG A 167 13.63 -4.93 6.34
CA ARG A 167 13.15 -4.12 5.21
C ARG A 167 14.19 -3.17 4.62
N VAL A 168 15.24 -2.85 5.39
CA VAL A 168 16.18 -1.77 5.02
C VAL A 168 17.19 -2.27 3.99
N VAL A 169 17.35 -1.50 2.93
CA VAL A 169 18.45 -1.64 1.96
C VAL A 169 19.67 -0.90 2.50
N THR A 170 20.82 -1.54 2.50
CA THR A 170 22.11 -0.99 2.92
C THR A 170 23.16 -1.23 1.84
N GLU A 171 24.39 -0.76 2.03
CA GLU A 171 25.51 -1.08 1.11
C GLU A 171 25.78 -2.59 1.01
N ASP A 172 25.54 -3.33 2.11
CA ASP A 172 25.83 -4.76 2.22
C ASP A 172 24.61 -5.67 2.06
N SER A 173 23.41 -5.11 1.92
CA SER A 173 22.15 -5.88 1.88
C SER A 173 21.07 -5.20 1.06
N ASP A 174 20.48 -5.96 0.16
CA ASP A 174 19.30 -5.53 -0.62
C ASP A 174 17.98 -5.55 0.19
N GLY A 175 18.04 -5.82 1.51
CA GLY A 175 16.86 -6.07 2.33
C GLY A 175 16.24 -7.45 2.06
N SER A 176 15.19 -7.80 2.79
CA SER A 176 14.57 -9.13 2.72
C SER A 176 13.15 -9.11 2.14
N TYR A 177 12.51 -7.94 2.09
CA TYR A 177 11.10 -7.83 1.67
C TYR A 177 10.97 -7.18 0.29
N PRO A 178 10.53 -7.95 -0.72
CA PRO A 178 10.32 -7.42 -2.07
C PRO A 178 9.22 -6.36 -2.14
N VAL A 179 8.10 -6.64 -1.45
CA VAL A 179 6.94 -5.74 -1.35
C VAL A 179 6.43 -5.78 0.09
N TYR A 180 6.19 -4.63 0.69
CA TYR A 180 5.90 -4.59 2.11
C TYR A 180 5.05 -3.39 2.53
N GLN A 181 4.37 -3.54 3.67
CA GLN A 181 3.65 -2.47 4.34
C GLN A 181 4.64 -1.41 4.85
N LEU A 182 4.33 -0.15 4.62
CA LEU A 182 4.98 0.96 5.27
C LEU A 182 3.95 2.03 5.60
N GLY A 183 4.26 2.89 6.54
CA GLY A 183 3.46 4.03 6.91
C GLY A 183 4.35 5.13 7.45
N TRP A 184 3.80 6.32 7.54
CA TRP A 184 4.46 7.47 8.11
C TRP A 184 3.59 8.17 9.13
N PHE A 185 4.17 8.49 10.27
CA PHE A 185 3.59 9.32 11.30
C PHE A 185 4.40 10.61 11.32
N PRO A 186 3.85 11.73 10.82
CA PRO A 186 4.63 12.94 10.64
C PRO A 186 5.03 13.57 11.97
N ASP A 187 6.25 14.08 12.04
CA ASP A 187 6.76 14.84 13.19
C ASP A 187 6.23 16.29 13.19
N TYR A 188 5.87 16.80 12.01
CA TYR A 188 5.31 18.14 11.81
C TYR A 188 4.46 18.20 10.53
N SER A 189 3.54 19.17 10.47
CA SER A 189 2.58 19.31 9.37
C SER A 189 3.16 20.15 8.22
N ASP A 190 4.04 19.54 7.41
CA ASP A 190 4.59 20.13 6.20
C ASP A 190 4.81 19.03 5.15
N PRO A 191 4.60 19.30 3.84
CA PRO A 191 4.87 18.34 2.76
C PRO A 191 6.28 17.76 2.78
N ASP A 192 7.29 18.52 3.20
CA ASP A 192 8.67 18.07 3.34
C ASP A 192 8.79 16.85 4.25
N ASN A 193 7.99 16.76 5.33
CA ASN A 193 8.00 15.62 6.23
C ASN A 193 7.57 14.31 5.58
N TYR A 194 6.78 14.39 4.50
CA TYR A 194 6.31 13.23 3.75
C TYR A 194 7.20 12.89 2.54
N LEU A 195 7.95 13.85 2.03
CA LEU A 195 8.74 13.67 0.82
C LEU A 195 10.21 13.37 1.12
N SER A 196 10.89 14.19 1.92
CA SER A 196 12.32 14.05 2.17
C SER A 196 12.79 12.71 2.74
N PRO A 197 12.00 11.97 3.55
CA PRO A 197 12.40 10.64 4.01
C PRO A 197 12.38 9.54 2.93
N PHE A 198 11.71 9.78 1.77
CA PHE A 198 11.39 8.74 0.78
C PHE A 198 11.87 9.05 -0.64
N PHE A 199 12.18 10.33 -0.96
CA PHE A 199 12.50 10.78 -2.33
C PHE A 199 13.79 11.60 -2.43
#